data_ab4538097968849a2a98865c49926a24
#
_entry.id   ab4538097968849a2a98865c49926a24
#
_cell.length_a   1.000
_cell.length_b   1.000
_cell.length_c   1.000
_cell.angle_alpha   90.00
_cell.angle_beta   90.00
_cell.angle_gamma   90.00
#
_symmetry.space_group_name_H-M   'P 1'
#
loop_
_entity.id
_entity.type
_entity.pdbx_description
1 polymer ?
#
loop_
_entity_poly.entity_id
_entity_poly.type
_entity_poly.pdbx_seq_one_letter_code
_entity_poly.pdbx_strand_id
1 'polypeptide(L)'
;MSEAGHKFLAKLGKKRLRPGGKRATDWLIAEGGFSKEKRILEVACNRGTTAIELAQRFGCKITAVEMDGQALEVAKKSAETAGVGHLIRFERANAMKLPYEDASFDIVINEAMLTMQADQAKKKCVMEYLRVLKPEGLLLTHDVLLKEAKESVRQELSQAIHVNVGPLTQDGWEQVMIESGYRDVKVLTGEMTLMKLSGMIYDEGWLGTLKICINACKKENRKQFLTMYKMFDKNKQNLGFIAMASHKSSNR
;
A
#
# COMPACT_ATOMS: atom_id res chain seq x y z
N MET A 1 -3.15 24.24 -8.61
CA MET A 1 -3.50 23.46 -7.41
C MET A 1 -2.45 22.37 -7.24
N SER A 2 -1.93 22.19 -6.03
CA SER A 2 -0.98 21.11 -5.73
C SER A 2 -1.71 19.76 -5.74
N GLU A 3 -1.10 18.77 -6.35
CA GLU A 3 -1.65 17.43 -6.52
C GLU A 3 -1.32 16.57 -5.30
N ALA A 4 -2.19 15.59 -4.95
CA ALA A 4 -1.91 14.62 -3.89
C ALA A 4 -0.59 13.88 -4.16
N GLY A 5 0.23 13.69 -3.12
CA GLY A 5 1.61 13.21 -3.26
C GLY A 5 1.76 11.90 -4.04
N HIS A 6 0.86 10.92 -3.82
CA HIS A 6 0.87 9.65 -4.54
C HIS A 6 0.55 9.85 -6.05
N LYS A 7 -0.41 10.72 -6.40
CA LYS A 7 -0.74 11.05 -7.79
C LYS A 7 0.43 11.78 -8.46
N PHE A 8 1.02 12.73 -7.74
CA PHE A 8 2.20 13.44 -8.21
C PHE A 8 3.39 12.51 -8.49
N LEU A 9 3.72 11.59 -7.58
CA LEU A 9 4.79 10.61 -7.81
C LEU A 9 4.48 9.68 -8.98
N ALA A 10 3.23 9.23 -9.12
CA ALA A 10 2.78 8.44 -10.28
C ALA A 10 2.94 9.21 -11.61
N LYS A 11 2.63 10.51 -11.62
CA LYS A 11 2.84 11.42 -12.77
C LYS A 11 4.32 11.53 -13.13
N LEU A 12 5.23 11.53 -12.17
CA LEU A 12 6.67 11.53 -12.42
C LEU A 12 7.15 10.21 -13.03
N GLY A 13 6.36 9.14 -12.96
CA GLY A 13 6.67 7.82 -13.49
C GLY A 13 6.95 6.75 -12.46
N LYS A 14 6.80 7.05 -11.15
CA LYS A 14 6.97 6.05 -10.09
C LYS A 14 5.79 5.08 -10.10
N LYS A 15 6.10 3.78 -10.12
CA LYS A 15 5.12 2.69 -10.17
C LYS A 15 4.78 2.17 -8.77
N ARG A 16 5.78 2.08 -7.87
CA ARG A 16 5.62 1.61 -6.49
C ARG A 16 5.51 2.80 -5.55
N LEU A 17 4.28 3.11 -5.11
CA LEU A 17 3.95 4.29 -4.30
C LEU A 17 3.83 3.92 -2.81
N ARG A 18 4.85 3.24 -2.27
CA ARG A 18 4.81 2.62 -0.94
C ARG A 18 6.01 3.00 -0.11
N PRO A 19 5.84 3.15 1.24
CA PRO A 19 6.91 3.65 2.10
C PRO A 19 8.16 2.77 2.13
N GLY A 20 8.01 1.44 2.15
CA GLY A 20 9.11 0.46 2.14
C GLY A 20 9.44 -0.11 0.76
N GLY A 21 8.76 0.37 -0.30
CA GLY A 21 8.97 -0.07 -1.67
C GLY A 21 8.83 -1.57 -1.85
N LYS A 22 9.59 -2.12 -2.79
CA LYS A 22 9.60 -3.55 -3.13
C LYS A 22 9.99 -4.45 -1.96
N ARG A 23 10.92 -4.01 -1.09
CA ARG A 23 11.40 -4.82 0.05
C ARG A 23 10.27 -5.24 0.98
N ALA A 24 9.40 -4.31 1.34
CA ALA A 24 8.27 -4.60 2.22
C ALA A 24 7.24 -5.50 1.52
N THR A 25 6.96 -5.25 0.24
CA THR A 25 6.06 -6.10 -0.56
C THR A 25 6.63 -7.52 -0.71
N ASP A 26 7.93 -7.70 -0.96
CA ASP A 26 8.55 -9.03 -1.05
C ASP A 26 8.42 -9.81 0.27
N TRP A 27 8.54 -9.13 1.42
CA TRP A 27 8.32 -9.76 2.72
C TRP A 27 6.84 -10.20 2.89
N LEU A 28 5.89 -9.33 2.54
CA LEU A 28 4.46 -9.70 2.57
C LEU A 28 4.18 -10.89 1.65
N ILE A 29 4.82 -10.94 0.49
CA ILE A 29 4.67 -12.05 -0.44
C ILE A 29 5.24 -13.34 0.16
N ALA A 30 6.37 -13.27 0.86
CA ALA A 30 6.97 -14.43 1.53
C ALA A 30 6.08 -14.96 2.67
N GLU A 31 5.48 -14.07 3.48
CA GLU A 31 4.55 -14.45 4.55
C GLU A 31 3.19 -14.95 4.01
N GLY A 32 2.77 -14.51 2.82
CA GLY A 32 1.42 -14.73 2.29
C GLY A 32 1.10 -16.16 1.89
N GLY A 33 2.11 -16.98 1.58
CA GLY A 33 1.90 -18.36 1.11
C GLY A 33 0.94 -18.42 -0.08
N PHE A 34 1.14 -17.56 -1.08
CA PHE A 34 0.30 -17.46 -2.29
C PHE A 34 0.36 -18.70 -3.14
N SER A 35 -0.78 -19.10 -3.69
CA SER A 35 -0.88 -20.23 -4.64
C SER A 35 -2.10 -20.05 -5.56
N LYS A 36 -2.20 -20.83 -6.62
CA LYS A 36 -3.32 -20.79 -7.58
C LYS A 36 -4.67 -21.21 -6.98
N GLU A 37 -4.66 -21.92 -5.86
CA GLU A 37 -5.85 -22.39 -5.15
C GLU A 37 -6.45 -21.30 -4.25
N LYS A 38 -5.65 -20.30 -3.88
CA LYS A 38 -6.09 -19.22 -2.98
C LYS A 38 -6.82 -18.10 -3.71
N ARG A 39 -7.85 -17.58 -3.08
CA ARG A 39 -8.60 -16.40 -3.52
C ARG A 39 -8.04 -15.18 -2.79
N ILE A 40 -7.54 -14.23 -3.56
CA ILE A 40 -6.86 -13.03 -3.05
C ILE A 40 -7.73 -11.81 -3.28
N LEU A 41 -7.81 -10.93 -2.29
CA LEU A 41 -8.35 -9.58 -2.43
C LEU A 41 -7.22 -8.56 -2.25
N GLU A 42 -6.92 -7.76 -3.28
CA GLU A 42 -6.08 -6.57 -3.14
C GLU A 42 -6.97 -5.33 -2.99
N VAL A 43 -6.85 -4.62 -1.86
CA VAL A 43 -7.62 -3.40 -1.59
C VAL A 43 -6.76 -2.16 -1.82
N ALA A 44 -7.33 -1.16 -2.50
CA ALA A 44 -6.65 0.03 -2.99
C ALA A 44 -5.48 -0.33 -3.92
N CYS A 45 -5.76 -1.15 -4.92
CA CYS A 45 -4.77 -1.71 -5.82
C CYS A 45 -4.08 -0.66 -6.72
N ASN A 46 -4.59 0.56 -6.78
CA ASN A 46 -4.11 1.64 -7.63
C ASN A 46 -3.95 1.14 -9.09
N ARG A 47 -2.71 1.08 -9.60
CA ARG A 47 -2.40 0.62 -10.97
C ARG A 47 -2.19 -0.91 -11.09
N GLY A 48 -2.55 -1.67 -10.07
CA GLY A 48 -2.52 -3.13 -10.06
C GLY A 48 -1.13 -3.77 -10.01
N THR A 49 -0.12 -3.02 -9.56
CA THR A 49 1.28 -3.50 -9.61
C THR A 49 1.48 -4.80 -8.81
N THR A 50 0.90 -4.90 -7.61
CA THR A 50 1.00 -6.11 -6.77
C THR A 50 0.14 -7.24 -7.31
N ALA A 51 -1.12 -6.96 -7.72
CA ALA A 51 -1.97 -7.98 -8.32
C ALA A 51 -1.31 -8.62 -9.54
N ILE A 52 -0.72 -7.81 -10.43
CA ILE A 52 -0.02 -8.30 -11.63
C ILE A 52 1.18 -9.17 -11.23
N GLU A 53 2.00 -8.72 -10.28
CA GLU A 53 3.15 -9.49 -9.80
C GLU A 53 2.73 -10.83 -9.17
N LEU A 54 1.69 -10.84 -8.33
CA LEU A 54 1.16 -12.05 -7.71
C LEU A 54 0.59 -13.02 -8.75
N ALA A 55 -0.18 -12.52 -9.71
CA ALA A 55 -0.73 -13.33 -10.78
C ALA A 55 0.37 -13.98 -11.65
N GLN A 56 1.43 -13.22 -12.00
CA GLN A 56 2.56 -13.73 -12.77
C GLN A 56 3.37 -14.79 -12.02
N ARG A 57 3.61 -14.58 -10.72
CA ARG A 57 4.47 -15.44 -9.92
C ARG A 57 3.79 -16.73 -9.45
N PHE A 58 2.50 -16.66 -9.13
CA PHE A 58 1.79 -17.72 -8.43
C PHE A 58 0.58 -18.26 -9.19
N GLY A 59 0.15 -17.61 -10.27
CA GLY A 59 -1.04 -18.02 -11.03
C GLY A 59 -2.36 -17.92 -10.22
N CYS A 60 -2.37 -17.16 -9.11
CA CYS A 60 -3.54 -17.05 -8.25
C CYS A 60 -4.60 -16.15 -8.86
N LYS A 61 -5.88 -16.40 -8.50
CA LYS A 61 -7.01 -15.55 -8.87
C LYS A 61 -7.13 -14.38 -7.89
N ILE A 62 -7.14 -13.17 -8.44
CA ILE A 62 -7.13 -11.94 -7.64
C ILE A 62 -8.35 -11.10 -7.96
N THR A 63 -9.04 -10.64 -6.93
CA THR A 63 -9.97 -9.52 -7.01
C THR A 63 -9.20 -8.28 -6.55
N ALA A 64 -9.10 -7.26 -7.39
CA ALA A 64 -8.36 -6.03 -7.10
C ALA A 64 -9.31 -4.85 -7.11
N VAL A 65 -9.43 -4.14 -5.97
CA VAL A 65 -10.39 -3.04 -5.82
C VAL A 65 -9.70 -1.71 -5.64
N GLU A 66 -10.29 -0.67 -6.27
CA GLU A 66 -9.82 0.71 -6.21
C GLU A 66 -11.01 1.67 -6.35
N MET A 67 -10.95 2.84 -5.74
CA MET A 67 -11.97 3.89 -5.87
C MET A 67 -11.75 4.79 -7.10
N ASP A 68 -10.50 4.97 -7.52
CA ASP A 68 -10.13 5.79 -8.68
C ASP A 68 -10.31 4.98 -9.98
N GLY A 69 -11.38 5.29 -10.73
CA GLY A 69 -11.68 4.62 -11.99
C GLY A 69 -10.58 4.78 -13.05
N GLN A 70 -9.85 5.90 -13.04
CA GLN A 70 -8.73 6.08 -13.99
C GLN A 70 -7.56 5.14 -13.65
N ALA A 71 -7.28 4.96 -12.37
CA ALA A 71 -6.26 4.01 -11.92
C ALA A 71 -6.64 2.57 -12.32
N LEU A 72 -7.92 2.19 -12.16
CA LEU A 72 -8.43 0.88 -12.59
C LEU A 72 -8.26 0.62 -14.09
N GLU A 73 -8.54 1.60 -14.94
CA GLU A 73 -8.35 1.44 -16.39
C GLU A 73 -6.87 1.25 -16.76
N VAL A 74 -5.97 1.95 -16.06
CA VAL A 74 -4.53 1.73 -16.23
C VAL A 74 -4.13 0.34 -15.73
N ALA A 75 -4.68 -0.12 -14.59
CA ALA A 75 -4.42 -1.44 -14.04
C ALA A 75 -4.86 -2.56 -14.98
N LYS A 76 -6.06 -2.48 -15.56
CA LYS A 76 -6.58 -3.43 -16.55
C LYS A 76 -5.65 -3.56 -17.76
N LYS A 77 -5.30 -2.42 -18.39
CA LYS A 77 -4.37 -2.40 -19.53
C LYS A 77 -3.00 -2.97 -19.19
N SER A 78 -2.50 -2.68 -18.00
CA SER A 78 -1.22 -3.22 -17.52
C SER A 78 -1.27 -4.73 -17.34
N ALA A 79 -2.36 -5.27 -16.80
CA ALA A 79 -2.57 -6.71 -16.61
C ALA A 79 -2.72 -7.46 -17.94
N GLU A 80 -3.42 -6.87 -18.92
CA GLU A 80 -3.52 -7.39 -20.28
C GLU A 80 -2.14 -7.45 -20.95
N THR A 81 -1.37 -6.33 -20.88
CA THR A 81 0.00 -6.26 -21.43
C THR A 81 0.93 -7.29 -20.78
N ALA A 82 0.73 -7.57 -19.49
CA ALA A 82 1.48 -8.55 -18.72
C ALA A 82 1.03 -10.02 -18.97
N GLY A 83 -0.04 -10.23 -19.75
CA GLY A 83 -0.58 -11.56 -20.07
C GLY A 83 -1.38 -12.23 -18.95
N VAL A 84 -1.72 -11.49 -17.88
CA VAL A 84 -2.41 -12.01 -16.69
C VAL A 84 -3.81 -11.43 -16.46
N GLY A 85 -4.35 -10.69 -17.42
CA GLY A 85 -5.68 -10.07 -17.31
C GLY A 85 -6.79 -11.07 -16.96
N HIS A 86 -6.69 -12.30 -17.45
CA HIS A 86 -7.66 -13.39 -17.18
C HIS A 86 -7.63 -13.90 -15.72
N LEU A 87 -6.60 -13.60 -14.94
CA LEU A 87 -6.46 -13.98 -13.53
C LEU A 87 -6.92 -12.87 -12.58
N ILE A 88 -7.10 -11.61 -13.06
CA ILE A 88 -7.34 -10.47 -12.21
C ILE A 88 -8.68 -9.81 -12.56
N ARG A 89 -9.57 -9.76 -11.58
CA ARG A 89 -10.84 -9.03 -11.66
C ARG A 89 -10.69 -7.66 -11.02
N PHE A 90 -10.73 -6.60 -11.82
CA PHE A 90 -10.64 -5.21 -11.34
C PHE A 90 -12.03 -4.63 -11.12
N GLU A 91 -12.31 -4.12 -9.92
CA GLU A 91 -13.61 -3.57 -9.54
C GLU A 91 -13.48 -2.26 -8.77
N ARG A 92 -14.49 -1.41 -8.91
CA ARG A 92 -14.59 -0.21 -8.09
C ARG A 92 -15.30 -0.54 -6.79
N ALA A 93 -14.60 -0.42 -5.64
CA ALA A 93 -15.20 -0.66 -4.34
C ALA A 93 -14.58 0.23 -3.24
N ASN A 94 -15.37 0.45 -2.18
CA ASN A 94 -14.95 1.17 -0.99
C ASN A 94 -14.42 0.18 0.05
N ALA A 95 -13.20 0.40 0.52
CA ALA A 95 -12.53 -0.42 1.54
C ALA A 95 -13.31 -0.54 2.87
N MET A 96 -14.14 0.46 3.20
CA MET A 96 -14.99 0.47 4.41
C MET A 96 -16.31 -0.29 4.24
N LYS A 97 -16.64 -0.74 3.01
CA LYS A 97 -17.85 -1.51 2.70
C LYS A 97 -17.61 -2.28 1.40
N LEU A 98 -16.99 -3.45 1.53
CA LEU A 98 -16.67 -4.32 0.40
C LEU A 98 -17.90 -5.10 -0.06
N PRO A 99 -18.16 -5.18 -1.38
CA PRO A 99 -19.36 -5.83 -1.93
C PRO A 99 -19.20 -7.36 -2.02
N TYR A 100 -18.63 -7.97 -0.98
CA TYR A 100 -18.37 -9.41 -0.94
C TYR A 100 -19.01 -10.02 0.32
N GLU A 101 -19.38 -11.28 0.21
CA GLU A 101 -19.85 -12.07 1.33
C GLU A 101 -18.76 -12.31 2.37
N ASP A 102 -19.18 -12.65 3.58
CA ASP A 102 -18.28 -13.06 4.66
C ASP A 102 -17.46 -14.28 4.22
N ALA A 103 -16.25 -14.39 4.73
CA ALA A 103 -15.38 -15.55 4.48
C ALA A 103 -15.16 -15.89 2.99
N SER A 104 -15.02 -14.88 2.13
CA SER A 104 -14.85 -15.03 0.68
C SER A 104 -13.40 -15.21 0.22
N PHE A 105 -12.41 -14.73 1.00
CA PHE A 105 -11.02 -14.66 0.58
C PHE A 105 -10.08 -15.36 1.56
N ASP A 106 -9.04 -15.98 1.03
CA ASP A 106 -7.97 -16.60 1.83
C ASP A 106 -6.96 -15.56 2.32
N ILE A 107 -6.70 -14.55 1.47
CA ILE A 107 -5.74 -13.48 1.76
C ILE A 107 -6.37 -12.14 1.35
N VAL A 108 -6.23 -11.15 2.22
CA VAL A 108 -6.45 -9.73 1.89
C VAL A 108 -5.10 -9.02 1.95
N ILE A 109 -4.76 -8.25 0.92
CA ILE A 109 -3.57 -7.39 0.90
C ILE A 109 -3.97 -5.95 0.71
N ASN A 110 -3.39 -5.05 1.51
CA ASN A 110 -3.58 -3.61 1.43
C ASN A 110 -2.27 -2.88 1.68
N GLU A 111 -1.86 -2.05 0.73
CA GLU A 111 -0.59 -1.35 0.82
C GLU A 111 -0.74 0.16 0.64
N ALA A 112 -0.17 0.92 1.59
CA ALA A 112 -0.06 2.39 1.59
C ALA A 112 -1.40 3.15 1.51
N MET A 113 -2.47 2.61 2.09
CA MET A 113 -3.79 3.24 2.10
C MET A 113 -4.29 3.57 3.50
N LEU A 114 -4.08 2.70 4.49
CA LEU A 114 -4.61 2.91 5.83
C LEU A 114 -4.07 4.17 6.49
N THR A 115 -2.81 4.53 6.25
CA THR A 115 -2.23 5.81 6.70
C THR A 115 -3.03 7.02 6.24
N MET A 116 -3.69 6.97 5.08
CA MET A 116 -4.51 8.05 4.53
C MET A 116 -5.94 8.10 5.08
N GLN A 117 -6.27 7.20 6.01
CA GLN A 117 -7.58 7.17 6.67
C GLN A 117 -7.50 7.79 8.06
N ALA A 118 -8.58 8.44 8.50
CA ALA A 118 -8.76 8.79 9.92
C ALA A 118 -8.87 7.52 10.78
N ASP A 119 -8.55 7.59 12.07
CA ASP A 119 -8.42 6.40 12.93
C ASP A 119 -9.69 5.54 12.98
N GLN A 120 -10.87 6.16 13.04
CA GLN A 120 -12.13 5.41 12.97
C GLN A 120 -12.34 4.73 11.61
N ALA A 121 -11.92 5.37 10.52
CA ALA A 121 -12.02 4.80 9.18
C ALA A 121 -11.02 3.66 8.97
N LYS A 122 -9.78 3.76 9.52
CA LYS A 122 -8.83 2.64 9.57
C LYS A 122 -9.45 1.40 10.19
N LYS A 123 -10.04 1.56 11.39
CA LYS A 123 -10.67 0.46 12.11
C LYS A 123 -11.81 -0.16 11.30
N LYS A 124 -12.65 0.67 10.66
CA LYS A 124 -13.71 0.17 9.76
C LYS A 124 -13.15 -0.63 8.59
N CYS A 125 -12.09 -0.16 7.94
CA CYS A 125 -11.44 -0.91 6.86
C CYS A 125 -10.92 -2.26 7.36
N VAL A 126 -10.17 -2.28 8.47
CA VAL A 126 -9.57 -3.49 9.02
C VAL A 126 -10.63 -4.51 9.46
N MET A 127 -11.72 -4.05 10.06
CA MET A 127 -12.87 -4.90 10.40
C MET A 127 -13.58 -5.46 9.15
N GLU A 128 -13.67 -4.67 8.09
CA GLU A 128 -14.26 -5.13 6.82
C GLU A 128 -13.36 -6.17 6.13
N TYR A 129 -12.05 -6.01 6.23
CA TYR A 129 -11.09 -7.04 5.78
C TYR A 129 -11.24 -8.32 6.59
N LEU A 130 -11.41 -8.21 7.92
CA LEU A 130 -11.66 -9.36 8.78
C LEU A 130 -12.94 -10.10 8.38
N ARG A 131 -14.02 -9.37 8.08
CA ARG A 131 -15.31 -9.95 7.67
C ARG A 131 -15.16 -10.82 6.41
N VAL A 132 -14.51 -10.28 5.39
CA VAL A 132 -14.38 -10.99 4.09
C VAL A 132 -13.31 -12.07 4.10
N LEU A 133 -12.41 -12.09 5.07
CA LEU A 133 -11.45 -13.18 5.26
C LEU A 133 -12.13 -14.45 5.77
N LYS A 134 -11.75 -15.59 5.20
CA LYS A 134 -12.10 -16.92 5.72
C LYS A 134 -11.55 -17.11 7.14
N PRO A 135 -12.07 -18.08 7.93
CA PRO A 135 -11.38 -18.53 9.14
C PRO A 135 -9.92 -18.86 8.81
N GLU A 136 -8.99 -18.49 9.70
CA GLU A 136 -7.53 -18.62 9.50
C GLU A 136 -6.98 -17.83 8.31
N GLY A 137 -7.77 -16.98 7.67
CA GLY A 137 -7.34 -16.13 6.58
C GLY A 137 -6.31 -15.10 7.03
N LEU A 138 -5.52 -14.59 6.09
CA LEU A 138 -4.37 -13.74 6.35
C LEU A 138 -4.60 -12.32 5.80
N LEU A 139 -4.43 -11.32 6.67
CA LEU A 139 -4.33 -9.92 6.28
C LEU A 139 -2.85 -9.52 6.16
N LEU A 140 -2.50 -8.97 5.01
CA LEU A 140 -1.18 -8.41 4.72
C LEU A 140 -1.30 -6.90 4.55
N THR A 141 -0.62 -6.11 5.38
CA THR A 141 -0.64 -4.65 5.28
C THR A 141 0.77 -4.07 5.20
N HIS A 142 0.89 -2.93 4.52
CA HIS A 142 2.13 -2.17 4.41
C HIS A 142 1.81 -0.68 4.44
N ASP A 143 2.28 0.03 5.45
CA ASP A 143 1.94 1.44 5.65
C ASP A 143 3.11 2.26 6.22
N VAL A 144 2.86 3.56 6.46
CA VAL A 144 3.84 4.46 7.08
C VAL A 144 3.93 4.18 8.58
N LEU A 145 5.16 4.07 9.07
CA LEU A 145 5.49 3.96 10.47
C LEU A 145 5.96 5.32 11.02
N LEU A 146 5.40 5.75 12.14
CA LEU A 146 6.04 6.71 13.04
C LEU A 146 6.93 5.94 14.02
N LYS A 147 8.21 6.27 14.11
CA LYS A 147 9.09 5.66 15.13
C LYS A 147 8.78 6.17 16.53
N GLU A 148 8.30 7.41 16.62
CA GLU A 148 7.81 8.05 17.83
C GLU A 148 6.53 8.82 17.53
N ALA A 149 5.60 8.87 18.49
CA ALA A 149 4.33 9.60 18.35
C ALA A 149 4.57 11.12 18.39
N LYS A 150 4.88 11.71 17.23
CA LYS A 150 5.13 13.15 17.08
C LYS A 150 4.09 13.77 16.14
N GLU A 151 3.18 14.57 16.69
CA GLU A 151 2.13 15.22 15.92
C GLU A 151 2.68 16.21 14.86
N SER A 152 3.81 16.86 15.15
CA SER A 152 4.48 17.73 14.18
C SER A 152 4.90 16.99 12.90
N VAL A 153 5.36 15.74 13.02
CA VAL A 153 5.76 14.89 11.87
C VAL A 153 4.53 14.50 11.03
N ARG A 154 3.39 14.19 11.68
CA ARG A 154 2.12 13.91 10.98
C ARG A 154 1.65 15.12 10.18
N GLN A 155 1.69 16.31 10.79
CA GLN A 155 1.30 17.55 10.13
C GLN A 155 2.22 17.91 8.98
N GLU A 156 3.55 17.83 9.15
CA GLU A 156 4.52 18.05 8.09
C GLU A 156 4.31 17.07 6.91
N LEU A 157 4.07 15.80 7.20
CA LEU A 157 3.78 14.79 6.19
C LEU A 157 2.49 15.14 5.43
N SER A 158 1.40 15.44 6.15
CA SER A 158 0.11 15.81 5.55
C SER A 158 0.24 17.03 4.63
N GLN A 159 0.98 18.06 5.07
CA GLN A 159 1.23 19.27 4.28
C GLN A 159 2.05 18.97 3.03
N ALA A 160 3.12 18.18 3.15
CA ALA A 160 4.02 17.91 2.03
C ALA A 160 3.37 17.07 0.93
N ILE A 161 2.49 16.12 1.30
CA ILE A 161 1.81 15.25 0.33
C ILE A 161 0.40 15.71 -0.04
N HIS A 162 -0.08 16.83 0.56
CA HIS A 162 -1.41 17.40 0.33
C HIS A 162 -2.56 16.40 0.56
N VAL A 163 -2.41 15.53 1.54
CA VAL A 163 -3.41 14.55 1.99
C VAL A 163 -3.37 14.51 3.51
N ASN A 164 -4.53 14.53 4.14
CA ASN A 164 -4.58 14.30 5.59
C ASN A 164 -4.20 12.85 5.90
N VAL A 165 -3.19 12.65 6.75
CA VAL A 165 -2.66 11.33 7.08
C VAL A 165 -2.56 11.11 8.58
N GLY A 166 -2.78 9.86 8.99
CA GLY A 166 -2.65 9.40 10.36
C GLY A 166 -1.74 8.17 10.48
N PRO A 167 -0.42 8.30 10.20
CA PRO A 167 0.49 7.20 10.48
C PRO A 167 0.53 6.91 11.99
N LEU A 168 0.74 5.65 12.35
CA LEU A 168 0.80 5.20 13.74
C LEU A 168 2.22 4.72 14.09
N THR A 169 2.51 4.62 15.39
CA THR A 169 3.66 3.87 15.89
C THR A 169 3.46 2.37 15.67
N GLN A 170 4.51 1.57 15.87
CA GLN A 170 4.39 0.11 15.77
C GLN A 170 3.32 -0.41 16.71
N ASP A 171 3.37 -0.05 17.99
CA ASP A 171 2.35 -0.44 18.98
C ASP A 171 0.94 -0.02 18.57
N GLY A 172 0.81 1.20 18.02
CA GLY A 172 -0.48 1.69 17.52
C GLY A 172 -1.03 0.86 16.36
N TRP A 173 -0.18 0.45 15.41
CA TRP A 173 -0.58 -0.42 14.31
C TRP A 173 -0.95 -1.83 14.78
N GLU A 174 -0.13 -2.42 15.68
CA GLU A 174 -0.42 -3.73 16.26
C GLU A 174 -1.73 -3.72 17.07
N GLN A 175 -1.95 -2.65 17.87
CA GLN A 175 -3.19 -2.48 18.61
C GLN A 175 -4.42 -2.43 17.71
N VAL A 176 -4.36 -1.70 16.57
CA VAL A 176 -5.45 -1.69 15.59
C VAL A 176 -5.77 -3.10 15.09
N MET A 177 -4.76 -3.94 14.82
CA MET A 177 -4.98 -5.32 14.38
C MET A 177 -5.60 -6.18 15.50
N ILE A 178 -5.01 -6.16 16.69
CA ILE A 178 -5.47 -6.97 17.84
C ILE A 178 -6.90 -6.61 18.24
N GLU A 179 -7.21 -5.31 18.38
CA GLU A 179 -8.56 -4.86 18.73
C GLU A 179 -9.60 -5.17 17.63
N SER A 180 -9.17 -5.30 16.39
CA SER A 180 -10.05 -5.68 15.28
C SER A 180 -10.30 -7.19 15.19
N GLY A 181 -9.62 -8.03 16.00
CA GLY A 181 -9.83 -9.47 16.07
C GLY A 181 -8.79 -10.31 15.30
N TYR A 182 -7.65 -9.72 14.98
CA TYR A 182 -6.50 -10.46 14.43
C TYR A 182 -5.59 -10.98 15.54
N ARG A 183 -4.80 -12.01 15.21
CA ARG A 183 -3.81 -12.66 16.08
C ARG A 183 -2.52 -12.94 15.30
N ASP A 184 -1.51 -13.41 16.00
CA ASP A 184 -0.23 -13.83 15.43
C ASP A 184 0.34 -12.75 14.47
N VAL A 185 0.34 -11.50 14.95
CA VAL A 185 0.78 -10.33 14.16
C VAL A 185 2.29 -10.36 14.02
N LYS A 186 2.78 -10.75 12.84
CA LYS A 186 4.19 -10.63 12.49
C LYS A 186 4.44 -9.25 11.91
N VAL A 187 5.57 -8.65 12.26
CA VAL A 187 5.91 -7.27 11.87
C VAL A 187 7.31 -7.21 11.27
N LEU A 188 7.42 -6.52 10.15
CA LEU A 188 8.68 -6.02 9.60
C LEU A 188 8.65 -4.50 9.56
N THR A 189 9.66 -3.87 10.14
CA THR A 189 9.85 -2.41 10.05
C THR A 189 11.15 -2.06 9.35
N GLY A 190 11.22 -0.83 8.87
CA GLY A 190 12.44 -0.35 8.25
C GLY A 190 12.37 1.13 7.88
N GLU A 191 13.42 1.61 7.25
CA GLU A 191 13.51 2.98 6.80
C GLU A 191 12.55 3.25 5.63
N MET A 192 11.96 4.44 5.60
CA MET A 192 11.20 4.88 4.43
C MET A 192 12.13 5.12 3.23
N THR A 193 11.88 4.40 2.14
CA THR A 193 12.72 4.45 0.93
C THR A 193 12.05 5.16 -0.25
N LEU A 194 10.80 5.60 -0.08
CA LEU A 194 9.93 6.14 -1.14
C LEU A 194 10.61 7.23 -1.99
N MET A 195 11.35 8.13 -1.37
CA MET A 195 12.05 9.25 -2.02
C MET A 195 13.58 9.12 -1.97
N LYS A 196 14.15 8.03 -1.40
CA LYS A 196 15.59 7.78 -1.42
C LYS A 196 16.02 7.29 -2.80
N LEU A 197 17.15 7.79 -3.30
CA LEU A 197 17.67 7.38 -4.62
C LEU A 197 17.91 5.86 -4.70
N SER A 198 18.49 5.26 -3.66
CA SER A 198 18.69 3.82 -3.58
C SER A 198 17.36 3.04 -3.62
N GLY A 199 16.33 3.53 -2.92
CA GLY A 199 14.99 2.95 -2.96
C GLY A 199 14.34 3.07 -4.34
N MET A 200 14.46 4.22 -4.99
CA MET A 200 13.95 4.40 -6.35
C MET A 200 14.63 3.48 -7.35
N ILE A 201 15.96 3.30 -7.27
CA ILE A 201 16.70 2.37 -8.14
C ILE A 201 16.25 0.92 -7.90
N TYR A 202 16.06 0.53 -6.64
CA TYR A 202 15.59 -0.81 -6.29
C TYR A 202 14.15 -1.09 -6.77
N ASP A 203 13.26 -0.09 -6.64
CA ASP A 203 11.84 -0.18 -7.00
C ASP A 203 11.58 -0.12 -8.51
N GLU A 204 12.27 0.79 -9.22
CA GLU A 204 11.94 1.21 -10.59
C GLU A 204 13.06 0.88 -11.60
N GLY A 205 14.23 0.44 -11.10
CA GLY A 205 15.43 0.27 -11.90
C GLY A 205 16.10 1.59 -12.29
N TRP A 206 17.27 1.52 -12.90
CA TRP A 206 18.05 2.71 -13.30
C TRP A 206 17.31 3.61 -14.29
N LEU A 207 16.73 3.03 -15.35
CA LEU A 207 16.00 3.78 -16.37
C LEU A 207 14.72 4.42 -15.83
N GLY A 208 13.98 3.72 -14.98
CA GLY A 208 12.80 4.25 -14.31
C GLY A 208 13.16 5.42 -13.39
N THR A 209 14.22 5.27 -12.59
CA THR A 209 14.72 6.32 -11.69
C THR A 209 15.18 7.55 -12.48
N LEU A 210 15.94 7.37 -13.56
CA LEU A 210 16.37 8.49 -14.42
C LEU A 210 15.16 9.24 -14.98
N LYS A 211 14.14 8.53 -15.46
CA LYS A 211 12.89 9.15 -15.95
C LYS A 211 12.20 9.97 -14.86
N ILE A 212 12.12 9.45 -13.63
CA ILE A 212 11.54 10.16 -12.48
C ILE A 212 12.35 11.44 -12.21
N CYS A 213 13.68 11.37 -12.16
CA CYS A 213 14.55 12.53 -11.94
C CYS A 213 14.38 13.60 -13.03
N ILE A 214 14.36 13.22 -14.30
CA ILE A 214 14.13 14.15 -15.44
C ILE A 214 12.76 14.84 -15.27
N ASN A 215 11.71 14.07 -14.98
CA ASN A 215 10.38 14.63 -14.79
C ASN A 215 10.28 15.52 -13.54
N ALA A 216 11.00 15.20 -12.48
CA ALA A 216 11.07 16.01 -11.25
C ALA A 216 11.78 17.36 -11.48
N CYS A 217 12.75 17.42 -12.40
CA CYS A 217 13.49 18.64 -12.73
C CYS A 217 12.68 19.64 -13.57
N LYS A 218 11.57 19.22 -14.19
CA LYS A 218 10.70 20.12 -14.96
C LYS A 218 10.13 21.24 -14.09
N LYS A 219 10.03 22.45 -14.64
CA LYS A 219 9.63 23.67 -13.92
C LYS A 219 8.33 23.48 -13.12
N GLU A 220 7.34 22.83 -13.71
CA GLU A 220 6.03 22.58 -13.13
C GLU A 220 6.05 21.57 -11.96
N ASN A 221 7.04 20.68 -11.90
CA ASN A 221 7.12 19.60 -10.92
C ASN A 221 8.14 19.90 -9.79
N ARG A 222 9.16 20.69 -10.10
CA ARG A 222 10.34 20.88 -9.23
C ARG A 222 9.99 21.34 -7.81
N LYS A 223 9.06 22.30 -7.69
CA LYS A 223 8.69 22.86 -6.37
C LYS A 223 8.08 21.78 -5.48
N GLN A 224 7.09 21.02 -5.97
CA GLN A 224 6.43 19.99 -5.19
C GLN A 224 7.40 18.84 -4.87
N PHE A 225 8.22 18.40 -5.84
CA PHE A 225 9.22 17.36 -5.62
C PHE A 225 10.20 17.74 -4.51
N LEU A 226 10.76 18.94 -4.56
CA LEU A 226 11.72 19.41 -3.55
C LEU A 226 11.09 19.58 -2.17
N THR A 227 9.83 20.04 -2.10
CA THR A 227 9.09 20.11 -0.82
C THR A 227 8.93 18.74 -0.20
N MET A 228 8.49 17.76 -0.97
CA MET A 228 8.36 16.36 -0.50
C MET A 228 9.71 15.78 -0.10
N TYR A 229 10.73 15.91 -0.96
CA TYR A 229 12.06 15.40 -0.70
C TYR A 229 12.65 15.94 0.61
N LYS A 230 12.60 17.27 0.81
CA LYS A 230 13.11 17.92 2.03
C LYS A 230 12.36 17.45 3.28
N MET A 231 11.05 17.29 3.20
CA MET A 231 10.25 16.79 4.31
C MET A 231 10.65 15.36 4.68
N PHE A 232 10.77 14.46 3.70
CA PHE A 232 11.19 13.07 3.95
C PHE A 232 12.63 12.98 4.47
N ASP A 233 13.56 13.78 3.94
CA ASP A 233 14.96 13.79 4.41
C ASP A 233 15.07 14.35 5.84
N LYS A 234 14.37 15.45 6.15
CA LYS A 234 14.28 16.03 7.50
C LYS A 234 13.75 15.02 8.51
N ASN A 235 12.74 14.25 8.13
CA ASN A 235 12.04 13.32 9.03
C ASN A 235 12.51 11.85 8.88
N LYS A 236 13.64 11.58 8.22
CA LYS A 236 14.13 10.20 7.99
C LYS A 236 14.38 9.38 9.26
N GLN A 237 14.64 10.04 10.39
CA GLN A 237 14.79 9.38 11.68
C GLN A 237 13.44 9.07 12.37
N ASN A 238 12.37 9.79 12.00
CA ASN A 238 11.04 9.65 12.60
C ASN A 238 10.09 8.81 11.73
N LEU A 239 10.31 8.76 10.42
CA LEU A 239 9.47 8.04 9.46
C LEU A 239 10.13 6.75 9.00
N GLY A 240 9.34 5.70 8.98
CA GLY A 240 9.70 4.40 8.45
C GLY A 240 8.54 3.76 7.68
N PHE A 241 8.70 2.49 7.39
CA PHE A 241 7.60 1.65 6.96
C PHE A 241 7.34 0.55 7.98
N ILE A 242 6.11 0.07 7.99
CA ILE A 242 5.68 -1.13 8.70
C ILE A 242 4.96 -2.04 7.72
N ALA A 243 5.34 -3.31 7.70
CA ALA A 243 4.62 -4.37 7.01
C ALA A 243 4.16 -5.38 8.04
N MET A 244 2.91 -5.81 7.96
CA MET A 244 2.33 -6.74 8.93
C MET A 244 1.64 -7.89 8.23
N ALA A 245 1.79 -9.09 8.81
CA ALA A 245 1.04 -10.29 8.45
C ALA A 245 0.26 -10.74 9.69
N SER A 246 -1.08 -10.70 9.60
CA SER A 246 -1.98 -10.87 10.75
C SER A 246 -3.05 -11.91 10.42
N HIS A 247 -3.15 -12.98 11.21
CA HIS A 247 -4.14 -14.03 11.01
C HIS A 247 -5.50 -13.67 11.62
N LYS A 248 -6.57 -14.02 10.92
CA LYS A 248 -7.92 -13.95 11.48
C LYS A 248 -8.05 -14.97 12.61
N SER A 249 -8.55 -14.54 13.77
CA SER A 249 -8.83 -15.47 14.88
C SER A 249 -9.96 -16.43 14.51
N SER A 250 -9.81 -17.72 14.87
CA SER A 250 -10.81 -18.77 14.60
C SER A 250 -12.11 -18.60 15.38
N ASN A 251 -12.11 -17.74 16.42
CA ASN A 251 -13.18 -17.68 17.44
C ASN A 251 -14.08 -16.44 17.32
N ARG A 252 -14.34 -15.96 16.11
CA ARG A 252 -15.40 -14.95 15.87
C ARG A 252 -16.13 -15.18 14.58
#